data_4ed26679ec230b45a2bdb8d5862160e3
#
_entry.id   4ed26679ec230b45a2bdb8d5862160e3
#
_cell.length_a   1.000
_cell.length_b   1.000
_cell.length_c   1.000
_cell.angle_alpha   90.00
_cell.angle_beta   90.00
_cell.angle_gamma   90.00
#
_symmetry.space_group_name_H-M   'P 1'
#
loop_
_entity.id
_entity.type
_entity.pdbx_description
1 polymer ?
#
loop_
_entity_poly.entity_id
_entity_poly.type
_entity_poly.pdbx_seq_one_letter_code
_entity_poly.pdbx_strand_id
1 'polypeptide(L)'
;MLLGHLLYALLIGAISFLAAALTEGGATAAILALAVTLGSWVLDFAALDRGGVSSLLASLSLTSLLRPFEQGLLSIPTVLAMLIATAGFLALSGIWLPPGMPLERKLKVSACIVVVAAISIGAAAQAKTVLDITPDGRNSFPSADEHLLGQLRERLSVTVHMATSDPRLVDLDRKVLARLKRAMPRVTVRIADSSQTTLGTSDGADYGEIAMTYHGRSATTRSTGAGEILPMLYELAGVSSPAPGTTGPDEPGYPLVADASNSAIWFYGIEPFAFAAGWWFAAGRRIPRRRL
;
A
#
# COMPACT_ATOMS: atom_id res chain seq x y z
N MET A 1 4.78 -7.67 7.48
CA MET A 1 5.70 -6.52 7.69
C MET A 1 7.12 -6.79 7.21
N LEU A 2 7.81 -7.85 7.65
CA LEU A 2 9.22 -8.14 7.30
C LEU A 2 9.49 -8.15 5.77
N LEU A 3 8.62 -8.78 4.98
CA LEU A 3 8.74 -8.81 3.52
C LEU A 3 8.75 -7.40 2.90
N GLY A 4 7.84 -6.52 3.35
CA GLY A 4 7.77 -5.14 2.84
C GLY A 4 9.06 -4.35 3.12
N HIS A 5 9.59 -4.47 4.33
CA HIS A 5 10.86 -3.81 4.69
C HIS A 5 12.06 -4.38 3.93
N LEU A 6 12.08 -5.70 3.68
CA LEU A 6 13.11 -6.34 2.86
C LEU A 6 13.08 -5.82 1.42
N LEU A 7 11.90 -5.78 0.80
CA LEU A 7 11.73 -5.25 -0.56
C LEU A 7 12.10 -3.78 -0.63
N TYR A 8 11.72 -3.00 0.37
CA TYR A 8 12.08 -1.58 0.46
C TYR A 8 13.58 -1.38 0.60
N ALA A 9 14.25 -2.16 1.47
CA ALA A 9 15.70 -2.12 1.62
C ALA A 9 16.42 -2.48 0.32
N LEU A 10 15.94 -3.49 -0.42
CA LEU A 10 16.45 -3.84 -1.74
C LEU A 10 16.31 -2.70 -2.74
N LEU A 11 15.14 -2.04 -2.75
CA LEU A 11 14.88 -0.90 -3.62
C LEU A 11 15.82 0.28 -3.31
N ILE A 12 15.96 0.65 -2.03
CA ILE A 12 16.89 1.71 -1.61
C ILE A 12 18.34 1.33 -1.94
N GLY A 13 18.72 0.06 -1.75
CA GLY A 13 20.02 -0.46 -2.14
C GLY A 13 20.28 -0.32 -3.63
N ALA A 14 19.30 -0.62 -4.49
CA ALA A 14 19.40 -0.47 -5.93
C ALA A 14 19.53 1.01 -6.37
N ILE A 15 18.78 1.91 -5.72
CA ILE A 15 18.91 3.36 -5.93
C ILE A 15 20.31 3.85 -5.53
N SER A 16 20.80 3.42 -4.37
CA SER A 16 22.15 3.76 -3.89
C SER A 16 23.23 3.23 -4.81
N PHE A 17 23.04 2.04 -5.37
CA PHE A 17 23.96 1.45 -6.34
C PHE A 17 23.98 2.22 -7.66
N LEU A 18 22.81 2.68 -8.14
CA LEU A 18 22.75 3.57 -9.30
C LEU A 18 23.45 4.91 -9.00
N ALA A 19 23.22 5.50 -7.84
CA ALA A 19 23.87 6.74 -7.43
C ALA A 19 25.41 6.58 -7.44
N ALA A 20 25.91 5.44 -6.96
CA ALA A 20 27.34 5.12 -7.02
C ALA A 20 27.86 4.91 -8.45
N ALA A 21 27.05 4.35 -9.34
CA ALA A 21 27.41 4.17 -10.75
C ALA A 21 27.45 5.49 -11.55
N LEU A 22 26.69 6.51 -11.09
CA LEU A 22 26.60 7.83 -11.73
C LEU A 22 27.65 8.83 -11.23
N THR A 23 28.32 8.55 -10.11
CA THR A 23 29.21 9.49 -9.43
C THR A 23 30.62 8.90 -9.25
N GLU A 24 31.62 9.77 -9.24
CA GLU A 24 33.03 9.35 -9.03
C GLU A 24 33.41 9.20 -7.55
N GLY A 25 32.63 9.79 -6.65
CA GLY A 25 32.91 9.83 -5.21
C GLY A 25 31.83 9.26 -4.32
N GLY A 26 32.20 8.47 -3.31
CA GLY A 26 31.25 7.88 -2.38
C GLY A 26 30.40 8.90 -1.61
N ALA A 27 30.95 10.07 -1.26
CA ALA A 27 30.21 11.14 -0.62
C ALA A 27 29.11 11.71 -1.54
N THR A 28 29.43 11.95 -2.81
CA THR A 28 28.46 12.43 -3.80
C THR A 28 27.38 11.39 -4.07
N ALA A 29 27.73 10.10 -4.14
CA ALA A 29 26.79 9.01 -4.26
C ALA A 29 25.80 8.98 -3.08
N ALA A 30 26.32 9.11 -1.86
CA ALA A 30 25.50 9.14 -0.65
C ALA A 30 24.54 10.34 -0.63
N ILE A 31 25.02 11.52 -1.02
CA ILE A 31 24.16 12.74 -1.11
C ILE A 31 23.05 12.53 -2.15
N LEU A 32 23.38 11.96 -3.32
CA LEU A 32 22.40 11.72 -4.38
C LEU A 32 21.35 10.68 -3.92
N ALA A 33 21.76 9.58 -3.33
CA ALA A 33 20.85 8.58 -2.79
C ALA A 33 19.95 9.16 -1.69
N LEU A 34 20.52 9.97 -0.78
CA LEU A 34 19.79 10.64 0.27
C LEU A 34 18.79 11.67 -0.31
N ALA A 35 19.18 12.43 -1.32
CA ALA A 35 18.31 13.41 -1.98
C ALA A 35 17.08 12.72 -2.61
N VAL A 36 17.26 11.56 -3.25
CA VAL A 36 16.14 10.79 -3.83
C VAL A 36 15.22 10.23 -2.73
N THR A 37 15.78 9.68 -1.67
CA THR A 37 14.98 9.08 -0.59
C THR A 37 14.24 10.13 0.25
N LEU A 38 14.91 11.24 0.62
CA LEU A 38 14.26 12.35 1.31
C LEU A 38 13.27 13.08 0.40
N GLY A 39 13.61 13.30 -0.88
CA GLY A 39 12.70 13.88 -1.85
C GLY A 39 11.41 13.06 -1.98
N SER A 40 11.53 11.76 -2.04
CA SER A 40 10.37 10.85 -2.04
C SER A 40 9.52 10.99 -0.76
N TRP A 41 10.14 11.13 0.39
CA TRP A 41 9.43 11.35 1.65
C TRP A 41 8.70 12.71 1.68
N VAL A 42 9.33 13.77 1.16
CA VAL A 42 8.69 15.09 1.01
C VAL A 42 7.48 15.02 0.09
N LEU A 43 7.55 14.25 -1.01
CA LEU A 43 6.39 14.03 -1.90
C LEU A 43 5.20 13.40 -1.17
N ASP A 44 5.44 12.57 -0.16
CA ASP A 44 4.39 11.96 0.65
C ASP A 44 3.61 13.01 1.46
N PHE A 45 4.27 14.06 1.94
CA PHE A 45 3.62 15.19 2.60
C PHE A 45 2.85 16.08 1.63
N ALA A 46 3.40 16.34 0.44
CA ALA A 46 2.71 17.11 -0.59
C ALA A 46 1.40 16.43 -1.06
N ALA A 47 1.32 15.13 -0.89
CA ALA A 47 0.14 14.32 -1.21
C ALA A 47 -1.03 14.47 -0.23
N LEU A 48 -0.84 15.15 0.89
CA LEU A 48 -1.92 15.44 1.85
C LEU A 48 -2.96 16.40 1.26
N ASP A 49 -2.57 17.21 0.26
CA ASP A 49 -3.48 18.06 -0.49
C ASP A 49 -4.06 17.25 -1.68
N ARG A 50 -5.33 16.84 -1.58
CA ARG A 50 -6.00 15.87 -2.47
C ARG A 50 -6.39 16.41 -3.85
N GLY A 51 -5.64 17.36 -4.41
CA GLY A 51 -5.81 17.86 -5.79
C GLY A 51 -5.25 16.88 -6.83
N GLY A 52 -5.71 16.96 -8.10
CA GLY A 52 -5.35 15.98 -9.15
C GLY A 52 -3.86 15.78 -9.40
N VAL A 53 -3.03 16.82 -9.26
CA VAL A 53 -1.56 16.73 -9.43
C VAL A 53 -0.91 16.10 -8.20
N SER A 54 -1.39 16.39 -7.00
CA SER A 54 -0.84 15.85 -5.75
C SER A 54 -1.03 14.34 -5.64
N SER A 55 -2.11 13.78 -6.18
CA SER A 55 -2.33 12.32 -6.21
C SER A 55 -1.33 11.60 -7.11
N LEU A 56 -0.91 12.22 -8.22
CA LEU A 56 0.16 11.69 -9.09
C LEU A 56 1.52 11.75 -8.39
N LEU A 57 1.83 12.86 -7.70
CA LEU A 57 3.05 12.98 -6.92
C LEU A 57 3.11 11.98 -5.76
N ALA A 58 1.96 11.73 -5.11
CA ALA A 58 1.85 10.71 -4.07
C ALA A 58 2.20 9.30 -4.58
N SER A 59 1.79 8.99 -5.81
CA SER A 59 2.08 7.67 -6.41
C SER A 59 3.56 7.44 -6.68
N LEU A 60 4.36 8.50 -6.73
CA LEU A 60 5.82 8.45 -6.88
C LEU A 60 6.55 8.32 -5.54
N SER A 61 5.85 8.44 -4.42
CA SER A 61 6.46 8.30 -3.10
C SER A 61 6.86 6.86 -2.83
N LEU A 62 8.15 6.64 -2.53
CA LEU A 62 8.67 5.33 -2.14
C LEU A 62 8.09 4.86 -0.81
N THR A 63 7.78 5.79 0.11
CA THR A 63 7.19 5.49 1.42
C THR A 63 5.74 5.00 1.28
N SER A 64 5.01 5.46 0.27
CA SER A 64 3.66 5.00 -0.02
C SER A 64 3.60 3.49 -0.34
N LEU A 65 4.70 2.93 -0.87
CA LEU A 65 4.82 1.49 -1.18
C LEU A 65 4.89 0.62 0.10
N LEU A 66 5.30 1.17 1.24
CA LEU A 66 5.34 0.44 2.51
C LEU A 66 3.99 0.38 3.22
N ARG A 67 3.11 1.37 3.01
CA ARG A 67 1.83 1.49 3.73
C ARG A 67 0.97 0.22 3.73
N PRO A 68 0.77 -0.49 2.60
CA PRO A 68 0.00 -1.74 2.62
C PRO A 68 0.60 -2.77 3.57
N PHE A 69 1.93 -2.92 3.58
CA PHE A 69 2.62 -3.89 4.44
C PHE A 69 2.54 -3.51 5.92
N GLU A 70 2.61 -2.23 6.27
CA GLU A 70 2.43 -1.71 7.63
C GLU A 70 1.01 -1.97 8.14
N GLN A 71 0.03 -1.93 7.25
CA GLN A 71 -1.35 -2.27 7.55
C GLN A 71 -1.58 -3.79 7.63
N GLY A 72 -0.59 -4.61 7.27
CA GLY A 72 -0.73 -6.07 7.21
C GLY A 72 -1.41 -6.57 5.93
N LEU A 73 -1.41 -5.74 4.89
CA LEU A 73 -1.93 -6.11 3.57
C LEU A 73 -0.77 -6.54 2.66
N LEU A 74 -0.89 -7.72 2.06
CA LEU A 74 0.00 -8.17 1.00
C LEU A 74 -0.61 -7.80 -0.35
N SER A 75 -0.16 -6.68 -0.88
CA SER A 75 -0.58 -6.18 -2.19
C SER A 75 0.35 -6.73 -3.28
N ILE A 76 -0.14 -7.64 -4.10
CA ILE A 76 0.64 -8.22 -5.21
C ILE A 76 1.12 -7.12 -6.18
N PRO A 77 0.28 -6.15 -6.62
CA PRO A 77 0.76 -5.05 -7.44
C PRO A 77 1.90 -4.26 -6.81
N THR A 78 1.85 -4.01 -5.50
CA THR A 78 2.93 -3.28 -4.79
C THR A 78 4.23 -4.10 -4.75
N VAL A 79 4.14 -5.41 -4.49
CA VAL A 79 5.31 -6.31 -4.53
C VAL A 79 5.94 -6.30 -5.92
N LEU A 80 5.13 -6.45 -6.97
CA LEU A 80 5.61 -6.43 -8.36
C LEU A 80 6.23 -5.08 -8.71
N ALA A 81 5.58 -3.97 -8.33
CA ALA A 81 6.11 -2.63 -8.58
C ALA A 81 7.49 -2.43 -7.93
N MET A 82 7.66 -2.86 -6.68
CA MET A 82 8.95 -2.77 -5.98
C MET A 82 10.02 -3.64 -6.64
N LEU A 83 9.69 -4.86 -7.07
CA LEU A 83 10.61 -5.75 -7.77
C LEU A 83 11.01 -5.21 -9.15
N ILE A 84 10.05 -4.71 -9.93
CA ILE A 84 10.29 -4.11 -11.25
C ILE A 84 11.16 -2.86 -11.12
N ALA A 85 10.86 -1.98 -10.15
CA ALA A 85 11.66 -0.79 -9.89
C ALA A 85 13.09 -1.16 -9.48
N THR A 86 13.25 -2.12 -8.56
CA THR A 86 14.57 -2.61 -8.15
C THR A 86 15.37 -3.16 -9.33
N ALA A 87 14.75 -4.01 -10.15
CA ALA A 87 15.38 -4.54 -11.35
C ALA A 87 15.74 -3.43 -12.36
N GLY A 88 14.86 -2.44 -12.54
CA GLY A 88 15.10 -1.27 -13.37
C GLY A 88 16.32 -0.46 -12.92
N PHE A 89 16.42 -0.14 -11.63
CA PHE A 89 17.57 0.58 -11.07
C PHE A 89 18.88 -0.21 -11.20
N LEU A 90 18.84 -1.52 -10.97
CA LEU A 90 20.00 -2.40 -11.16
C LEU A 90 20.42 -2.49 -12.64
N ALA A 91 19.46 -2.58 -13.56
CA ALA A 91 19.73 -2.58 -14.99
C ALA A 91 20.34 -1.25 -15.46
N LEU A 92 19.82 -0.11 -14.98
CA LEU A 92 20.43 1.20 -15.21
C LEU A 92 21.86 1.26 -14.70
N SER A 93 22.10 0.80 -13.48
CA SER A 93 23.45 0.75 -12.91
C SER A 93 24.41 -0.07 -13.79
N GLY A 94 23.94 -1.22 -14.32
CA GLY A 94 24.74 -2.05 -15.23
C GLY A 94 25.12 -1.37 -16.54
N ILE A 95 24.34 -0.37 -17.01
CA ILE A 95 24.66 0.41 -18.22
C ILE A 95 25.64 1.54 -17.93
N TRP A 96 25.51 2.16 -16.75
CA TRP A 96 26.32 3.33 -16.41
C TRP A 96 27.70 2.95 -15.84
N LEU A 97 27.83 1.75 -15.25
CA LEU A 97 29.08 1.27 -14.67
C LEU A 97 30.22 1.06 -15.69
N PRO A 98 29.99 0.40 -16.87
CA PRO A 98 31.07 0.14 -17.81
C PRO A 98 31.56 1.43 -18.50
N PRO A 99 32.87 1.70 -18.54
CA PRO A 99 33.44 2.77 -19.34
C PRO A 99 33.37 2.42 -20.86
N GLY A 100 33.38 3.45 -21.71
CA GLY A 100 33.56 3.26 -23.16
C GLY A 100 32.28 3.23 -24.00
N MET A 101 31.10 3.15 -23.42
CA MET A 101 29.85 3.28 -24.19
C MET A 101 29.56 4.77 -24.46
N PRO A 102 29.24 5.18 -25.71
CA PRO A 102 28.90 6.57 -26.01
C PRO A 102 27.66 7.03 -25.25
N LEU A 103 27.66 8.27 -24.78
CA LEU A 103 26.60 8.85 -23.93
C LEU A 103 25.21 8.73 -24.59
N GLU A 104 25.14 9.00 -25.91
CA GLU A 104 23.89 8.89 -26.64
C GLU A 104 23.25 7.49 -26.57
N ARG A 105 24.09 6.45 -26.65
CA ARG A 105 23.62 5.05 -26.53
C ARG A 105 23.21 4.75 -25.09
N LYS A 106 23.96 5.22 -24.09
CA LYS A 106 23.60 5.08 -22.68
C LYS A 106 22.23 5.72 -22.41
N LEU A 107 22.00 6.93 -22.90
CA LEU A 107 20.73 7.63 -22.73
C LEU A 107 19.56 6.91 -23.41
N LYS A 108 19.73 6.44 -24.66
CA LYS A 108 18.69 5.70 -25.39
C LYS A 108 18.30 4.41 -24.68
N VAL A 109 19.29 3.63 -24.24
CA VAL A 109 19.03 2.38 -23.52
C VAL A 109 18.41 2.65 -22.14
N SER A 110 18.89 3.68 -21.43
CA SER A 110 18.29 4.08 -20.13
C SER A 110 16.84 4.51 -20.32
N ALA A 111 16.53 5.31 -21.33
CA ALA A 111 15.15 5.69 -21.63
C ALA A 111 14.27 4.47 -21.95
N CYS A 112 14.77 3.51 -22.70
CA CYS A 112 14.07 2.26 -22.98
C CYS A 112 13.77 1.48 -21.68
N ILE A 113 14.74 1.33 -20.78
CA ILE A 113 14.55 0.65 -19.49
C ILE A 113 13.48 1.36 -18.66
N VAL A 114 13.54 2.68 -18.55
CA VAL A 114 12.57 3.47 -17.78
C VAL A 114 11.16 3.30 -18.35
N VAL A 115 11.02 3.35 -19.67
CA VAL A 115 9.70 3.17 -20.33
C VAL A 115 9.18 1.75 -20.10
N VAL A 116 10.02 0.73 -20.27
CA VAL A 116 9.62 -0.67 -20.03
C VAL A 116 9.23 -0.88 -18.56
N ALA A 117 9.99 -0.34 -17.62
CA ALA A 117 9.67 -0.42 -16.19
C ALA A 117 8.34 0.28 -15.89
N ALA A 118 8.11 1.49 -16.42
CA ALA A 118 6.87 2.23 -16.23
C ALA A 118 5.65 1.48 -16.80
N ILE A 119 5.75 0.92 -18.00
CA ILE A 119 4.70 0.10 -18.59
C ILE A 119 4.44 -1.15 -17.75
N SER A 120 5.50 -1.83 -17.29
CA SER A 120 5.39 -3.04 -16.47
C SER A 120 4.75 -2.76 -15.11
N ILE A 121 5.08 -1.64 -14.46
CA ILE A 121 4.44 -1.19 -13.22
C ILE A 121 2.96 -0.85 -13.48
N GLY A 122 2.67 -0.15 -14.58
CA GLY A 122 1.29 0.14 -14.98
C GLY A 122 0.46 -1.13 -15.25
N ALA A 123 1.06 -2.15 -15.86
CA ALA A 123 0.43 -3.46 -16.05
C ALA A 123 0.24 -4.19 -14.72
N ALA A 124 1.23 -4.17 -13.84
CA ALA A 124 1.13 -4.76 -12.50
C ALA A 124 0.03 -4.11 -11.65
N ALA A 125 -0.21 -2.80 -11.81
CA ALA A 125 -1.27 -2.07 -11.12
C ALA A 125 -2.70 -2.52 -11.53
N GLN A 126 -2.86 -3.23 -12.66
CA GLN A 126 -4.14 -3.83 -13.06
C GLN A 126 -4.48 -5.07 -12.22
N ALA A 127 -3.50 -5.71 -11.60
CA ALA A 127 -3.74 -6.80 -10.66
C ALA A 127 -4.41 -6.25 -9.41
N LYS A 128 -5.61 -6.73 -9.09
CA LYS A 128 -6.38 -6.26 -7.92
C LYS A 128 -6.21 -7.15 -6.68
N THR A 129 -5.26 -8.08 -6.73
CA THR A 129 -5.07 -9.07 -5.68
C THR A 129 -4.37 -8.44 -4.48
N VAL A 130 -5.13 -8.29 -3.40
CA VAL A 130 -4.65 -7.84 -2.09
C VAL A 130 -5.10 -8.86 -1.07
N LEU A 131 -4.16 -9.43 -0.33
CA LEU A 131 -4.41 -10.41 0.71
C LEU A 131 -4.26 -9.74 2.07
N ASP A 132 -5.23 -9.94 2.94
CA ASP A 132 -5.11 -9.55 4.35
C ASP A 132 -4.36 -10.66 5.09
N ILE A 133 -3.15 -10.35 5.55
CA ILE A 133 -2.30 -11.27 6.32
C ILE A 133 -2.27 -10.90 7.81
N THR A 134 -3.21 -10.06 8.26
CA THR A 134 -3.34 -9.76 9.68
C THR A 134 -3.93 -10.95 10.42
N PRO A 135 -3.42 -11.29 11.62
CA PRO A 135 -3.94 -12.41 12.41
C PRO A 135 -5.41 -12.27 12.79
N ASP A 136 -5.90 -11.04 12.87
CA ASP A 136 -7.26 -10.66 13.30
C ASP A 136 -8.18 -10.28 12.13
N GLY A 137 -7.72 -10.39 10.89
CA GLY A 137 -8.52 -10.03 9.71
C GLY A 137 -9.01 -8.58 9.71
N ARG A 138 -8.32 -7.68 10.48
CA ARG A 138 -8.80 -6.31 10.74
C ARG A 138 -8.99 -5.45 9.48
N ASN A 139 -8.48 -5.86 8.34
CA ASN A 139 -8.64 -5.14 7.08
C ASN A 139 -9.68 -5.80 6.16
N SER A 140 -10.26 -6.92 6.56
CA SER A 140 -11.27 -7.66 5.84
C SER A 140 -12.61 -7.59 6.56
N PHE A 141 -13.69 -7.91 5.86
CA PHE A 141 -14.97 -8.20 6.51
C PHE A 141 -14.98 -9.67 6.94
N PRO A 142 -15.91 -10.08 7.83
CA PRO A 142 -16.14 -11.49 8.09
C PRO A 142 -16.31 -12.29 6.80
N SER A 143 -15.84 -13.53 6.78
CA SER A 143 -15.81 -14.37 5.57
C SER A 143 -17.18 -14.52 4.90
N ALA A 144 -18.24 -14.57 5.69
CA ALA A 144 -19.62 -14.62 5.19
C ALA A 144 -20.01 -13.36 4.42
N ASP A 145 -19.64 -12.18 4.95
CA ASP A 145 -19.88 -10.89 4.30
C ASP A 145 -19.03 -10.76 3.02
N GLU A 146 -17.75 -11.12 3.06
CA GLU A 146 -16.88 -11.05 1.88
C GLU A 146 -17.37 -11.93 0.74
N HIS A 147 -17.86 -13.15 1.07
CA HIS A 147 -18.41 -14.05 0.09
C HIS A 147 -19.67 -13.46 -0.58
N LEU A 148 -20.58 -12.88 0.21
CA LEU A 148 -21.79 -12.23 -0.32
C LEU A 148 -21.45 -10.98 -1.14
N LEU A 149 -20.58 -10.11 -0.64
CA LEU A 149 -20.15 -8.90 -1.34
C LEU A 149 -19.46 -9.24 -2.67
N GLY A 150 -18.70 -10.32 -2.73
CA GLY A 150 -18.05 -10.81 -3.95
C GLY A 150 -19.03 -11.30 -5.02
N GLN A 151 -20.25 -11.69 -4.63
CA GLN A 151 -21.32 -12.08 -5.55
C GLN A 151 -22.08 -10.88 -6.14
N LEU A 152 -22.00 -9.71 -5.50
CA LEU A 152 -22.66 -8.50 -5.96
C LEU A 152 -21.91 -7.90 -7.16
N ARG A 153 -22.41 -8.13 -8.37
CA ARG A 153 -21.74 -7.77 -9.63
C ARG A 153 -22.11 -6.38 -10.15
N GLU A 154 -23.20 -5.80 -9.64
CA GLU A 154 -23.63 -4.46 -10.04
C GLU A 154 -22.74 -3.37 -9.45
N ARG A 155 -22.82 -2.17 -10.02
CA ARG A 155 -22.02 -1.04 -9.57
C ARG A 155 -22.62 -0.44 -8.29
N LEU A 156 -21.84 -0.43 -7.23
CA LEU A 156 -22.13 0.34 -6.03
C LEU A 156 -21.55 1.75 -6.18
N SER A 157 -22.39 2.77 -6.08
CA SER A 157 -21.97 4.16 -6.00
C SER A 157 -22.18 4.65 -4.58
N VAL A 158 -21.09 5.11 -3.96
CA VAL A 158 -21.11 5.70 -2.61
C VAL A 158 -20.72 7.17 -2.73
N THR A 159 -21.61 8.06 -2.31
CA THR A 159 -21.33 9.50 -2.24
C THR A 159 -21.26 9.90 -0.78
N VAL A 160 -20.15 10.50 -0.39
CA VAL A 160 -19.89 10.90 1.00
C VAL A 160 -19.86 12.42 1.07
N HIS A 161 -20.78 13.01 1.84
CA HIS A 161 -20.87 14.45 2.07
C HIS A 161 -20.09 14.86 3.32
N MET A 162 -18.77 14.77 3.24
CA MET A 162 -17.84 15.15 4.32
C MET A 162 -16.67 15.94 3.76
N ALA A 163 -16.15 16.86 4.56
CA ALA A 163 -14.90 17.54 4.22
C ALA A 163 -13.73 16.55 4.18
N THR A 164 -12.79 16.75 3.29
CA THR A 164 -11.59 15.89 3.16
C THR A 164 -10.72 15.90 4.42
N SER A 165 -10.84 16.93 5.25
CA SER A 165 -10.16 17.07 6.55
C SER A 165 -10.92 16.44 7.72
N ASP A 166 -12.14 15.93 7.52
CA ASP A 166 -12.94 15.33 8.61
C ASP A 166 -12.33 13.98 9.05
N PRO A 167 -11.99 13.82 10.34
CA PRO A 167 -11.46 12.56 10.86
C PRO A 167 -12.39 11.37 10.63
N ARG A 168 -13.72 11.59 10.62
CA ARG A 168 -14.71 10.54 10.36
C ARG A 168 -14.59 9.98 8.94
N LEU A 169 -14.18 10.80 7.97
CA LEU A 169 -13.94 10.33 6.61
C LEU A 169 -12.77 9.35 6.56
N VAL A 170 -11.70 9.61 7.32
CA VAL A 170 -10.55 8.71 7.42
C VAL A 170 -10.95 7.38 8.03
N ASP A 171 -11.76 7.41 9.08
CA ASP A 171 -12.28 6.21 9.73
C ASP A 171 -13.21 5.42 8.81
N LEU A 172 -14.13 6.09 8.10
CA LEU A 172 -15.02 5.50 7.11
C LEU A 172 -14.23 4.84 5.97
N ASP A 173 -13.24 5.55 5.41
CA ASP A 173 -12.43 5.00 4.33
C ASP A 173 -11.68 3.74 4.79
N ARG A 174 -11.05 3.79 5.95
CA ARG A 174 -10.28 2.67 6.49
C ARG A 174 -11.13 1.47 6.89
N LYS A 175 -12.25 1.70 7.59
CA LYS A 175 -13.08 0.63 8.17
C LYS A 175 -14.08 0.04 7.19
N VAL A 176 -14.54 0.83 6.20
CA VAL A 176 -15.63 0.43 5.31
C VAL A 176 -15.25 0.54 3.84
N LEU A 177 -14.92 1.74 3.35
CA LEU A 177 -14.79 1.95 1.91
C LEU A 177 -13.62 1.18 1.29
N ALA A 178 -12.47 1.14 1.98
CA ALA A 178 -11.31 0.39 1.52
C ALA A 178 -11.58 -1.13 1.51
N ARG A 179 -12.33 -1.64 2.50
CA ARG A 179 -12.75 -3.05 2.54
C ARG A 179 -13.77 -3.35 1.44
N LEU A 180 -14.78 -2.49 1.24
CA LEU A 180 -15.77 -2.64 0.16
C LEU A 180 -15.11 -2.65 -1.22
N LYS A 181 -14.15 -1.75 -1.47
CA LYS A 181 -13.41 -1.73 -2.74
C LYS A 181 -12.62 -3.02 -3.00
N ARG A 182 -12.23 -3.75 -1.95
CA ARG A 182 -11.56 -5.06 -2.09
C ARG A 182 -12.54 -6.20 -2.25
N ALA A 183 -13.63 -6.21 -1.47
CA ALA A 183 -14.61 -7.29 -1.46
C ALA A 183 -15.52 -7.28 -2.70
N MET A 184 -15.84 -6.09 -3.22
CA MET A 184 -16.75 -5.94 -4.37
C MET A 184 -15.99 -5.57 -5.65
N PRO A 185 -16.34 -6.15 -6.82
CA PRO A 185 -15.65 -5.88 -8.07
C PRO A 185 -15.85 -4.47 -8.64
N ARG A 186 -16.97 -3.82 -8.33
CA ARG A 186 -17.37 -2.54 -8.94
C ARG A 186 -17.89 -1.54 -7.91
N VAL A 187 -16.99 -0.91 -7.17
CA VAL A 187 -17.32 0.17 -6.21
C VAL A 187 -16.76 1.50 -6.71
N THR A 188 -17.61 2.51 -6.73
CA THR A 188 -17.23 3.89 -7.05
C THR A 188 -17.53 4.75 -5.84
N VAL A 189 -16.52 5.44 -5.32
CA VAL A 189 -16.66 6.37 -4.19
C VAL A 189 -16.43 7.78 -4.69
N ARG A 190 -17.35 8.68 -4.37
CA ARG A 190 -17.24 10.12 -4.61
C ARG A 190 -17.32 10.84 -3.29
N ILE A 191 -16.39 11.75 -3.07
CA ILE A 191 -16.40 12.65 -1.92
C ILE A 191 -16.96 13.96 -2.46
N ALA A 192 -18.15 14.34 -2.01
CA ALA A 192 -18.71 15.64 -2.24
C ALA A 192 -18.14 16.58 -1.18
N ASP A 193 -17.17 17.44 -1.60
CA ASP A 193 -16.54 18.38 -0.69
C ASP A 193 -17.55 19.48 -0.35
N SER A 194 -18.13 19.38 0.84
CA SER A 194 -19.07 20.37 1.38
C SER A 194 -18.38 21.63 1.92
N SER A 195 -17.06 21.75 1.73
CA SER A 195 -16.28 22.93 2.17
C SER A 195 -16.50 24.17 1.31
N GLN A 196 -17.16 24.06 0.15
CA GLN A 196 -17.55 25.19 -0.71
C GLN A 196 -18.98 25.66 -0.44
N THR A 197 -19.36 25.77 0.82
CA THR A 197 -20.63 26.44 1.15
C THR A 197 -20.45 27.95 0.94
N THR A 198 -20.79 28.43 -0.23
CA THR A 198 -21.05 29.84 -0.46
C THR A 198 -22.19 30.20 0.49
N LEU A 199 -21.97 31.19 1.35
CA LEU A 199 -22.95 31.74 2.28
C LEU A 199 -24.31 31.87 1.59
N GLY A 200 -25.27 30.98 1.89
CA GLY A 200 -26.66 31.16 1.48
C GLY A 200 -27.43 29.99 0.90
N THR A 201 -26.84 28.79 0.72
CA THR A 201 -27.58 27.63 0.24
C THR A 201 -27.64 26.53 1.30
N SER A 202 -28.78 25.83 1.35
CA SER A 202 -29.22 24.84 2.35
C SER A 202 -28.40 23.54 2.42
N ASP A 203 -27.16 23.52 1.91
CA ASP A 203 -26.31 22.33 1.81
C ASP A 203 -25.71 21.85 3.15
N GLY A 204 -25.90 22.61 4.24
CA GLY A 204 -25.48 22.19 5.57
C GLY A 204 -26.30 21.03 6.17
N ALA A 205 -27.48 20.73 5.62
CA ALA A 205 -28.36 19.66 6.11
C ALA A 205 -27.79 18.27 5.79
N ASP A 206 -27.03 18.13 4.72
CA ASP A 206 -26.52 16.83 4.22
C ASP A 206 -25.11 16.53 4.70
N TYR A 207 -24.48 17.41 5.50
CA TYR A 207 -23.15 17.17 6.03
C TYR A 207 -23.11 15.93 6.92
N GLY A 208 -22.17 15.05 6.65
CA GLY A 208 -22.03 13.77 7.34
C GLY A 208 -22.88 12.66 6.74
N GLU A 209 -23.66 12.95 5.68
CA GLU A 209 -24.48 11.95 5.02
C GLU A 209 -23.65 11.10 4.05
N ILE A 210 -23.92 9.80 4.06
CA ILE A 210 -23.35 8.81 3.16
C ILE A 210 -24.51 8.23 2.34
N ALA A 211 -24.58 8.62 1.07
CA ALA A 211 -25.57 8.12 0.14
C ALA A 211 -25.01 6.91 -0.63
N MET A 212 -25.73 5.82 -0.64
CA MET A 212 -25.37 4.62 -1.38
C MET A 212 -26.45 4.33 -2.44
N THR A 213 -26.00 4.02 -3.64
CA THR A 213 -26.90 3.64 -4.74
C THR A 213 -26.43 2.30 -5.31
N TYR A 214 -27.32 1.33 -5.34
CA TYR A 214 -27.11 0.01 -5.90
C TYR A 214 -28.35 -0.42 -6.70
N HIS A 215 -28.16 -0.87 -7.93
CA HIS A 215 -29.24 -1.33 -8.82
C HIS A 215 -30.44 -0.35 -8.94
N GLY A 216 -30.15 0.96 -8.96
CA GLY A 216 -31.19 2.01 -9.05
C GLY A 216 -31.94 2.32 -7.76
N ARG A 217 -31.69 1.59 -6.68
CA ARG A 217 -32.19 1.90 -5.34
C ARG A 217 -31.16 2.74 -4.60
N SER A 218 -31.61 3.65 -3.76
CA SER A 218 -30.74 4.50 -2.95
C SER A 218 -31.13 4.45 -1.48
N ALA A 219 -30.16 4.52 -0.62
CA ALA A 219 -30.33 4.68 0.82
C ALA A 219 -29.24 5.61 1.36
N THR A 220 -29.55 6.27 2.47
CA THR A 220 -28.65 7.23 3.11
C THR A 220 -28.46 6.88 4.58
N THR A 221 -27.25 7.10 5.09
CA THR A 221 -26.93 6.95 6.50
C THR A 221 -25.94 8.03 6.93
N ARG A 222 -25.85 8.30 8.22
CA ARG A 222 -24.81 9.12 8.83
C ARG A 222 -23.82 8.32 9.65
N SER A 223 -24.02 7.00 9.70
CA SER A 223 -23.10 6.10 10.39
C SER A 223 -21.89 5.79 9.53
N THR A 224 -20.72 5.78 10.16
CA THR A 224 -19.44 5.37 9.54
C THR A 224 -19.07 3.93 9.88
N GLY A 225 -19.95 3.20 10.57
CA GLY A 225 -19.73 1.83 11.03
C GLY A 225 -20.15 0.79 10.01
N ALA A 226 -19.36 -0.28 9.87
CA ALA A 226 -19.69 -1.41 8.99
C ALA A 226 -21.00 -2.10 9.41
N GLY A 227 -21.30 -2.16 10.73
CA GLY A 227 -22.49 -2.80 11.27
C GLY A 227 -23.81 -2.17 10.84
N GLU A 228 -23.81 -0.92 10.34
CA GLU A 228 -25.01 -0.27 9.79
C GLU A 228 -24.95 -0.19 8.26
N ILE A 229 -23.78 0.01 7.71
CA ILE A 229 -23.58 0.18 6.26
C ILE A 229 -23.81 -1.15 5.52
N LEU A 230 -23.32 -2.28 6.04
CA LEU A 230 -23.47 -3.57 5.37
C LEU A 230 -24.94 -4.05 5.31
N PRO A 231 -25.72 -4.05 6.41
CA PRO A 231 -27.12 -4.42 6.34
C PRO A 231 -27.92 -3.57 5.35
N MET A 232 -27.68 -2.25 5.33
CA MET A 232 -28.32 -1.34 4.39
C MET A 232 -27.94 -1.66 2.93
N LEU A 233 -26.68 -2.03 2.68
CA LEU A 233 -26.23 -2.47 1.35
C LEU A 233 -26.93 -3.78 0.94
N TYR A 234 -27.09 -4.74 1.87
CA TYR A 234 -27.80 -6.00 1.60
C TYR A 234 -29.28 -5.78 1.30
N GLU A 235 -29.91 -4.86 2.01
CA GLU A 235 -31.29 -4.45 1.74
C GLU A 235 -31.44 -3.84 0.33
N LEU A 236 -30.51 -2.94 -0.06
CA LEU A 236 -30.48 -2.37 -1.42
C LEU A 236 -30.27 -3.46 -2.48
N ALA A 237 -29.44 -4.45 -2.17
CA ALA A 237 -29.15 -5.57 -3.06
C ALA A 237 -30.27 -6.61 -3.10
N GLY A 238 -31.23 -6.56 -2.15
CA GLY A 238 -32.29 -7.55 -2.02
C GLY A 238 -31.80 -8.92 -1.54
N VAL A 239 -30.68 -8.93 -0.79
CA VAL A 239 -30.05 -10.14 -0.25
C VAL A 239 -30.20 -10.15 1.28
N SER A 240 -30.46 -11.32 1.87
CA SER A 240 -30.51 -11.45 3.32
C SER A 240 -29.15 -11.19 3.94
N SER A 241 -29.09 -10.34 4.97
CA SER A 241 -27.88 -10.17 5.76
C SER A 241 -27.46 -11.51 6.39
N PRO A 242 -26.16 -11.85 6.41
CA PRO A 242 -25.71 -13.02 7.15
C PRO A 242 -26.16 -12.90 8.61
N ALA A 243 -26.54 -14.03 9.21
CA ALA A 243 -26.93 -14.02 10.61
C ALA A 243 -25.78 -13.50 11.48
N PRO A 244 -26.00 -12.53 12.37
CA PRO A 244 -25.00 -12.10 13.32
C PRO A 244 -24.63 -13.30 14.20
N GLY A 245 -23.40 -13.79 14.11
CA GLY A 245 -22.91 -14.93 14.90
C GLY A 245 -22.48 -16.17 14.13
N THR A 246 -22.47 -16.15 12.80
CA THR A 246 -21.68 -17.15 12.03
C THR A 246 -20.19 -16.80 11.98
N THR A 247 -19.69 -16.10 12.97
CA THR A 247 -18.29 -16.08 13.33
C THR A 247 -17.94 -17.51 13.69
N GLY A 248 -17.22 -18.21 12.80
CA GLY A 248 -16.76 -19.55 13.09
C GLY A 248 -15.93 -19.53 14.38
N PRO A 249 -15.77 -20.67 15.07
CA PRO A 249 -14.99 -20.77 16.29
C PRO A 249 -13.52 -20.38 16.12
N ASP A 250 -13.10 -20.13 14.88
CA ASP A 250 -11.72 -19.78 14.49
C ASP A 250 -11.52 -18.28 14.21
N GLU A 251 -12.54 -17.42 14.29
CA GLU A 251 -12.27 -15.98 14.27
C GLU A 251 -11.66 -15.56 15.61
N PRO A 252 -10.39 -15.14 15.64
CA PRO A 252 -9.75 -14.73 16.87
C PRO A 252 -10.51 -13.55 17.46
N GLY A 253 -11.16 -13.81 18.61
CA GLY A 253 -11.84 -12.79 19.37
C GLY A 253 -10.88 -11.68 19.79
N TYR A 254 -11.36 -10.47 19.88
CA TYR A 254 -10.59 -9.39 20.48
C TYR A 254 -10.74 -9.46 22.02
N PRO A 255 -9.67 -9.34 22.81
CA PRO A 255 -8.30 -9.05 22.45
C PRO A 255 -7.57 -10.26 21.85
N LEU A 256 -6.72 -9.98 20.86
CA LEU A 256 -5.85 -10.99 20.23
C LEU A 256 -5.06 -11.73 21.33
N VAL A 257 -5.35 -12.99 21.48
CA VAL A 257 -4.47 -13.89 22.23
C VAL A 257 -3.33 -14.27 21.25
N ALA A 258 -2.22 -13.53 21.32
CA ALA A 258 -1.04 -13.89 20.57
C ALA A 258 -0.61 -15.30 21.00
N ASP A 259 -0.48 -16.23 20.07
CA ASP A 259 0.13 -17.51 20.35
C ASP A 259 1.61 -17.29 20.65
N ALA A 260 1.93 -17.19 21.94
CA ALA A 260 3.27 -16.89 22.42
C ALA A 260 4.28 -18.02 22.10
N SER A 261 3.80 -19.24 21.81
CA SER A 261 4.67 -20.39 21.55
C SER A 261 5.52 -20.23 20.32
N ASN A 262 4.93 -19.78 19.20
CA ASN A 262 5.65 -19.54 17.97
C ASN A 262 6.56 -18.30 18.05
N SER A 263 6.16 -17.26 18.76
CA SER A 263 7.00 -16.07 18.96
C SER A 263 8.22 -16.38 19.80
N ALA A 264 8.11 -17.22 20.83
CA ALA A 264 9.23 -17.66 21.67
C ALA A 264 10.29 -18.39 20.86
N ILE A 265 9.92 -19.31 19.96
CA ILE A 265 10.85 -20.02 19.09
C ILE A 265 11.60 -19.04 18.17
N TRP A 266 10.89 -18.05 17.66
CA TRP A 266 11.48 -17.04 16.76
C TRP A 266 12.48 -16.14 17.48
N PHE A 267 12.08 -15.53 18.61
CA PHE A 267 12.91 -14.55 19.31
C PHE A 267 14.01 -15.16 20.17
N TYR A 268 13.76 -16.32 20.79
CA TYR A 268 14.75 -16.99 21.65
C TYR A 268 15.53 -18.11 20.97
N GLY A 269 15.09 -18.59 19.81
CA GLY A 269 15.74 -19.65 19.05
C GLY A 269 16.37 -19.11 17.76
N ILE A 270 15.54 -18.84 16.76
CA ILE A 270 15.98 -18.57 15.38
C ILE A 270 16.82 -17.31 15.27
N GLU A 271 16.39 -16.22 15.88
CA GLU A 271 17.05 -14.92 15.76
C GLU A 271 18.46 -14.90 16.43
N PRO A 272 18.65 -15.35 17.69
CA PRO A 272 19.98 -15.44 18.29
C PRO A 272 20.91 -16.40 17.53
N PHE A 273 20.36 -17.52 17.00
CA PHE A 273 21.16 -18.46 16.22
C PHE A 273 21.62 -17.86 14.89
N ALA A 274 20.73 -17.12 14.20
CA ALA A 274 21.05 -16.41 12.96
C ALA A 274 22.12 -15.34 13.18
N PHE A 275 22.04 -14.57 14.28
CA PHE A 275 23.06 -13.61 14.67
C PHE A 275 24.40 -14.28 14.99
N ALA A 276 24.40 -15.37 15.77
CA ALA A 276 25.61 -16.12 16.10
C ALA A 276 26.28 -16.73 14.85
N ALA A 277 25.48 -17.30 13.95
CA ALA A 277 25.96 -17.83 12.68
C ALA A 277 26.52 -16.73 11.77
N GLY A 278 25.82 -15.60 11.64
CA GLY A 278 26.29 -14.43 10.90
C GLY A 278 27.61 -13.89 11.44
N TRP A 279 27.71 -13.77 12.77
CA TRP A 279 28.96 -13.35 13.42
C TRP A 279 30.11 -14.34 13.21
N TRP A 280 29.85 -15.64 13.33
CA TRP A 280 30.80 -16.70 13.06
C TRP A 280 31.34 -16.64 11.63
N PHE A 281 30.45 -16.50 10.65
CA PHE A 281 30.82 -16.34 9.23
C PHE A 281 31.65 -15.08 8.99
N ALA A 282 31.29 -13.97 9.60
CA ALA A 282 32.02 -12.70 9.48
C ALA A 282 33.41 -12.78 10.17
N ALA A 283 33.50 -13.42 11.33
CA ALA A 283 34.73 -13.61 12.07
C ALA A 283 35.70 -14.59 11.38
N GLY A 284 35.18 -15.68 10.79
CA GLY A 284 35.98 -16.68 10.07
C GLY A 284 36.58 -16.19 8.76
N ARG A 285 36.10 -15.08 8.20
CA ARG A 285 36.61 -14.45 6.96
C ARG A 285 37.66 -13.38 7.20
N ARG A 286 38.22 -13.21 8.40
CA ARG A 286 39.40 -12.34 8.60
C ARG A 286 40.58 -12.97 7.89
N ILE A 287 40.84 -12.53 6.66
CA ILE A 287 42.03 -12.85 5.85
C ILE A 287 43.24 -12.53 6.70
N PRO A 288 44.20 -13.46 6.88
CA PRO A 288 45.43 -13.16 7.60
C PRO A 288 46.15 -12.03 6.86
N ARG A 289 46.32 -10.89 7.52
CA ARG A 289 47.18 -9.83 7.02
C ARG A 289 48.57 -10.45 6.82
N ARG A 290 48.96 -10.68 5.57
CA ARG A 290 50.36 -10.94 5.23
C ARG A 290 51.17 -9.73 5.74
N ARG A 291 52.02 -9.97 6.72
CA ARG A 291 53.10 -9.04 7.07
C ARG A 291 54.01 -8.99 5.84
N LEU A 292 54.10 -7.83 5.20
CA LEU A 292 55.20 -7.43 4.35
C LEU A 292 56.23 -6.73 5.24
#